data_e65ceee66a8bc0e23fcfa255249b7173
#
_entry.id   e65ceee66a8bc0e23fcfa255249b7173
#
_cell.length_a   1.000
_cell.length_b   1.000
_cell.length_c   1.000
_cell.angle_alpha   90.00
_cell.angle_beta   90.00
_cell.angle_gamma   90.00
#
_symmetry.space_group_name_H-M   'P 1'
#
loop_
_entity.id
_entity.type
_entity.pdbx_description
1 polymer ?
#
loop_
_entity_poly.entity_id
_entity_poly.type
_entity_poly.pdbx_seq_one_letter_code
_entity_poly.pdbx_strand_id
1 'polypeptide(L)'
;MDATSSDDVFGISIVVFGIRILLDLLSMSLLVFGFYYRRYRDKELATSAALFNVFVFAVLTVLSAVNFSVAAGFGLFAILALFTLRSEPLGKLELTYFFGSITIAVICSVQGTALPLIVLVLLVVLLGVYVLDHPLILQSISGTKLSLDHIDKALLADPAAMRRTLSERLGVEVLSYQVLQIDYITELARLNVYFRKR
;
A
#
# COMPACT_ATOMS: atom_id res chain seq x y z
N MET A 1 -33.06 -40.26 12.80
CA MET A 1 -32.65 -38.99 13.31
C MET A 1 -31.11 -39.05 13.32
N ASP A 2 -30.29 -38.43 12.56
CA ASP A 2 -30.17 -37.12 11.97
C ASP A 2 -29.16 -37.09 10.82
N ALA A 3 -29.45 -37.67 9.65
CA ALA A 3 -28.58 -37.52 8.49
C ALA A 3 -28.78 -36.15 7.79
N THR A 4 -29.95 -35.55 7.98
CA THR A 4 -30.29 -34.25 7.39
C THR A 4 -29.55 -33.05 8.03
N SER A 5 -29.11 -33.17 9.29
CA SER A 5 -28.45 -32.05 10.00
C SER A 5 -26.99 -31.86 9.61
N SER A 6 -26.27 -32.91 9.22
CA SER A 6 -24.87 -32.84 8.84
C SER A 6 -24.66 -32.23 7.44
N ASP A 7 -25.55 -32.56 6.51
CA ASP A 7 -25.47 -32.05 5.13
C ASP A 7 -25.87 -30.57 5.08
N ASP A 8 -26.85 -30.15 5.88
CA ASP A 8 -27.24 -28.74 5.99
C ASP A 8 -26.15 -27.88 6.63
N VAL A 9 -25.49 -28.37 7.67
CA VAL A 9 -24.34 -27.67 8.32
C VAL A 9 -23.16 -27.56 7.38
N PHE A 10 -22.87 -28.62 6.63
CA PHE A 10 -21.77 -28.62 5.64
C PHE A 10 -22.09 -27.65 4.49
N GLY A 11 -23.30 -27.63 3.98
CA GLY A 11 -23.78 -26.72 2.94
C GLY A 11 -23.67 -25.24 3.37
N ILE A 12 -24.13 -24.92 4.59
CA ILE A 12 -24.02 -23.56 5.16
C ILE A 12 -22.54 -23.15 5.30
N SER A 13 -21.67 -24.08 5.72
CA SER A 13 -20.25 -23.81 5.88
C SER A 13 -19.58 -23.48 4.53
N ILE A 14 -19.92 -24.20 3.45
CA ILE A 14 -19.41 -23.94 2.10
C ILE A 14 -19.90 -22.58 1.58
N VAL A 15 -21.17 -22.25 1.78
CA VAL A 15 -21.73 -20.97 1.34
C VAL A 15 -21.04 -19.80 2.05
N VAL A 16 -20.87 -19.89 3.38
CA VAL A 16 -20.15 -18.86 4.16
C VAL A 16 -18.72 -18.71 3.68
N PHE A 17 -18.04 -19.80 3.40
CA PHE A 17 -16.68 -19.77 2.84
C PHE A 17 -16.63 -19.10 1.46
N GLY A 18 -17.58 -19.44 0.58
CA GLY A 18 -17.71 -18.80 -0.74
C GLY A 18 -17.94 -17.29 -0.64
N ILE A 19 -18.77 -16.84 0.30
CA ILE A 19 -19.00 -15.41 0.56
C ILE A 19 -17.70 -14.73 1.03
N ARG A 20 -16.92 -15.35 1.90
CA ARG A 20 -15.65 -14.81 2.39
C ARG A 20 -14.61 -14.66 1.27
N ILE A 21 -14.48 -15.65 0.39
CA ILE A 21 -13.61 -15.56 -0.82
C ILE A 21 -14.09 -14.39 -1.69
N LEU A 22 -15.39 -14.28 -1.94
CA LEU A 22 -15.93 -13.21 -2.76
C LEU A 22 -15.66 -11.82 -2.17
N LEU A 23 -15.85 -11.67 -0.86
CA LEU A 23 -15.54 -10.42 -0.14
C LEU A 23 -14.07 -10.07 -0.20
N ASP A 24 -13.18 -11.06 -0.04
CA ASP A 24 -11.72 -10.88 -0.16
C ASP A 24 -11.34 -10.40 -1.55
N LEU A 25 -11.73 -11.14 -2.60
CA LEU A 25 -11.39 -10.81 -3.98
C LEU A 25 -11.96 -9.45 -4.43
N LEU A 26 -13.20 -9.12 -4.03
CA LEU A 26 -13.81 -7.82 -4.34
C LEU A 26 -13.09 -6.68 -3.64
N SER A 27 -12.82 -6.82 -2.35
CA SER A 27 -12.15 -5.78 -1.55
C SER A 27 -10.71 -5.59 -1.98
N MET A 28 -9.97 -6.69 -2.22
CA MET A 28 -8.61 -6.65 -2.77
C MET A 28 -8.59 -6.01 -4.16
N SER A 29 -9.50 -6.40 -5.05
CA SER A 29 -9.58 -5.83 -6.39
C SER A 29 -9.86 -4.33 -6.35
N LEU A 30 -10.75 -3.88 -5.48
CA LEU A 30 -11.06 -2.47 -5.30
C LEU A 30 -9.86 -1.71 -4.74
N LEU A 31 -9.16 -2.26 -3.74
CA LEU A 31 -7.98 -1.63 -3.15
C LEU A 31 -6.82 -1.54 -4.15
N VAL A 32 -6.46 -2.68 -4.76
CA VAL A 32 -5.25 -2.80 -5.58
C VAL A 32 -5.46 -2.24 -6.97
N PHE A 33 -6.55 -2.63 -7.66
CA PHE A 33 -6.78 -2.20 -9.05
C PHE A 33 -7.59 -0.91 -9.14
N GLY A 34 -8.61 -0.74 -8.26
CA GLY A 34 -9.47 0.44 -8.24
C GLY A 34 -8.76 1.69 -7.72
N PHE A 35 -8.06 1.60 -6.60
CA PHE A 35 -7.40 2.75 -5.97
C PHE A 35 -5.94 2.85 -6.39
N TYR A 36 -5.11 1.83 -6.13
CA TYR A 36 -3.67 1.91 -6.37
C TYR A 36 -3.33 1.95 -7.87
N TYR A 37 -3.64 0.90 -8.62
CA TYR A 37 -3.22 0.79 -10.02
C TYR A 37 -3.78 1.90 -10.90
N ARG A 38 -5.03 2.29 -10.71
CA ARG A 38 -5.64 3.38 -11.47
C ARG A 38 -4.89 4.70 -11.29
N ARG A 39 -4.33 4.93 -10.11
CA ARG A 39 -3.65 6.18 -9.76
C ARG A 39 -2.16 6.18 -10.04
N TYR A 40 -1.47 5.11 -9.65
CA TYR A 40 -0.01 5.04 -9.68
C TYR A 40 0.54 4.32 -10.91
N ARG A 41 -0.30 3.51 -11.61
CA ARG A 41 0.05 2.78 -12.84
C ARG A 41 1.21 1.80 -12.68
N ASP A 42 1.57 1.44 -11.48
CA ASP A 42 2.57 0.42 -11.19
C ASP A 42 1.92 -0.96 -11.24
N LYS A 43 2.20 -1.67 -12.33
CA LYS A 43 1.67 -3.02 -12.60
C LYS A 43 2.36 -4.08 -11.74
N GLU A 44 3.65 -3.90 -11.48
CA GLU A 44 4.46 -4.89 -10.77
C GLU A 44 4.00 -5.01 -9.32
N LEU A 45 3.87 -3.89 -8.62
CA LEU A 45 3.36 -3.89 -7.26
C LEU A 45 1.91 -4.35 -7.18
N ALA A 46 1.04 -3.90 -8.10
CA ALA A 46 -0.36 -4.30 -8.11
C ALA A 46 -0.51 -5.81 -8.27
N THR A 47 0.24 -6.42 -9.20
CA THR A 47 0.21 -7.88 -9.40
C THR A 47 0.76 -8.62 -8.19
N SER A 48 1.88 -8.16 -7.63
CA SER A 48 2.49 -8.76 -6.45
C SER A 48 1.56 -8.71 -5.24
N ALA A 49 0.93 -7.56 -4.98
CA ALA A 49 -0.01 -7.38 -3.87
C ALA A 49 -1.24 -8.28 -4.02
N ALA A 50 -1.78 -8.41 -5.23
CA ALA A 50 -2.93 -9.28 -5.50
C ALA A 50 -2.59 -10.77 -5.31
N LEU A 51 -1.46 -11.23 -5.86
CA LEU A 51 -1.01 -12.62 -5.68
C LEU A 51 -0.71 -12.93 -4.22
N PHE A 52 -0.09 -12.01 -3.52
CA PHE A 52 0.23 -12.19 -2.10
C PHE A 52 -1.02 -12.27 -1.23
N ASN A 53 -2.04 -11.47 -1.52
CA ASN A 53 -3.35 -11.57 -0.87
C ASN A 53 -3.92 -12.99 -1.03
N VAL A 54 -3.97 -13.53 -2.26
CA VAL A 54 -4.50 -14.87 -2.52
C VAL A 54 -3.72 -15.94 -1.75
N PHE A 55 -2.38 -15.85 -1.72
CA PHE A 55 -1.55 -16.81 -0.97
C PHE A 55 -1.80 -16.73 0.53
N VAL A 56 -1.87 -15.53 1.09
CA VAL A 56 -2.13 -15.32 2.52
C VAL A 56 -3.52 -15.82 2.88
N PHE A 57 -4.53 -15.50 2.07
CA PHE A 57 -5.90 -15.99 2.28
C PHE A 57 -5.94 -17.53 2.30
N ALA A 58 -5.32 -18.18 1.31
CA ALA A 58 -5.30 -19.65 1.22
C ALA A 58 -4.61 -20.28 2.44
N VAL A 59 -3.41 -19.80 2.80
CA VAL A 59 -2.66 -20.31 3.95
C VAL A 59 -3.44 -20.11 5.24
N LEU A 60 -3.96 -18.93 5.50
CA LEU A 60 -4.70 -18.64 6.74
C LEU A 60 -6.02 -19.40 6.83
N THR A 61 -6.70 -19.63 5.72
CA THR A 61 -7.90 -20.47 5.70
C THR A 61 -7.61 -21.89 6.16
N VAL A 62 -6.52 -22.49 5.65
CA VAL A 62 -6.10 -23.83 6.07
C VAL A 62 -5.65 -23.84 7.54
N LEU A 63 -4.86 -22.84 7.96
CA LEU A 63 -4.41 -22.72 9.33
C LEU A 63 -5.57 -22.49 10.32
N SER A 64 -6.58 -21.72 9.94
CA SER A 64 -7.76 -21.46 10.78
C SER A 64 -8.61 -22.72 11.01
N ALA A 65 -8.56 -23.69 10.11
CA ALA A 65 -9.24 -24.97 10.26
C ALA A 65 -8.57 -25.89 11.30
N VAL A 66 -7.28 -25.67 11.60
CA VAL A 66 -6.47 -26.49 12.50
C VAL A 66 -6.13 -25.68 13.74
N ASN A 67 -7.09 -25.41 14.63
CA ASN A 67 -6.90 -24.68 15.90
C ASN A 67 -5.64 -23.80 15.91
N PHE A 68 -5.78 -22.57 15.46
CA PHE A 68 -4.71 -21.62 15.23
C PHE A 68 -3.83 -21.43 16.48
N SER A 69 -2.66 -22.00 16.48
CA SER A 69 -1.70 -21.77 17.55
C SER A 69 -1.05 -20.40 17.35
N VAL A 70 -0.71 -19.73 18.46
CA VAL A 70 0.05 -18.46 18.47
C VAL A 70 1.32 -18.59 17.59
N ALA A 71 1.92 -19.78 17.51
CA ALA A 71 3.07 -20.09 16.68
C ALA A 71 2.82 -19.89 15.18
N ALA A 72 1.63 -20.18 14.68
CA ALA A 72 1.28 -19.96 13.26
C ALA A 72 1.17 -18.47 12.94
N GLY A 73 0.67 -17.65 13.87
CA GLY A 73 0.66 -16.19 13.75
C GLY A 73 2.08 -15.62 13.69
N PHE A 74 2.99 -16.11 14.52
CA PHE A 74 4.41 -15.73 14.45
C PHE A 74 5.07 -16.17 13.15
N GLY A 75 4.74 -17.35 12.62
CA GLY A 75 5.23 -17.81 11.32
C GLY A 75 4.82 -16.88 10.17
N LEU A 76 3.56 -16.47 10.14
CA LEU A 76 3.08 -15.50 9.14
C LEU A 76 3.80 -14.15 9.30
N PHE A 77 3.94 -13.66 10.53
CA PHE A 77 4.66 -12.41 10.80
C PHE A 77 6.13 -12.49 10.36
N ALA A 78 6.79 -13.63 10.58
CA ALA A 78 8.17 -13.85 10.14
C ALA A 78 8.29 -13.83 8.60
N ILE A 79 7.34 -14.41 7.87
CA ILE A 79 7.30 -14.36 6.41
C ILE A 79 7.13 -12.92 5.93
N LEU A 80 6.23 -12.15 6.56
CA LEU A 80 6.04 -10.74 6.25
C LEU A 80 7.29 -9.89 6.56
N ALA A 81 7.98 -10.19 7.66
CA ALA A 81 9.23 -9.54 8.03
C ALA A 81 10.35 -9.81 7.02
N LEU A 82 10.44 -11.03 6.47
CA LEU A 82 11.41 -11.36 5.41
C LEU A 82 11.15 -10.56 4.12
N PHE A 83 9.90 -10.22 3.82
CA PHE A 83 9.56 -9.38 2.68
C PHE A 83 10.05 -7.94 2.83
N THR A 84 10.06 -7.41 4.06
CA THR A 84 10.56 -6.05 4.34
C THR A 84 12.09 -5.95 4.28
N LEU A 85 12.80 -7.08 4.37
CA LEU A 85 14.27 -7.16 4.26
C LEU A 85 14.75 -7.27 2.81
N ARG A 86 13.86 -7.25 1.82
CA ARG A 86 14.22 -7.28 0.40
C ARG A 86 15.07 -6.08 0.02
N SER A 87 16.06 -6.29 -0.84
CA SER A 87 17.13 -5.34 -1.15
C SER A 87 16.68 -4.06 -1.88
N GLU A 88 15.47 -4.00 -2.40
CA GLU A 88 14.91 -2.80 -3.00
C GLU A 88 13.96 -2.11 -2.03
N PRO A 89 14.22 -0.85 -1.67
CA PRO A 89 13.34 -0.09 -0.79
C PRO A 89 12.04 0.23 -1.50
N LEU A 90 10.96 -0.47 -1.14
CA LEU A 90 9.60 -0.09 -1.54
C LEU A 90 9.30 1.32 -1.02
N GLY A 91 8.63 2.13 -1.82
CA GLY A 91 8.12 3.42 -1.37
C GLY A 91 7.14 3.23 -0.21
N LYS A 92 7.06 4.21 0.69
CA LYS A 92 6.19 4.13 1.87
C LYS A 92 4.73 3.88 1.49
N LEU A 93 4.28 4.47 0.40
CA LEU A 93 2.91 4.31 -0.09
C LEU A 93 2.68 2.90 -0.67
N GLU A 94 3.63 2.40 -1.46
CA GLU A 94 3.62 1.07 -2.03
C GLU A 94 3.50 0.01 -0.94
N LEU A 95 4.31 0.16 0.11
CA LEU A 95 4.26 -0.70 1.29
C LEU A 95 2.88 -0.66 1.97
N THR A 96 2.26 0.52 2.07
CA THR A 96 0.93 0.67 2.68
C THR A 96 -0.15 -0.08 1.92
N TYR A 97 -0.18 0.03 0.59
CA TYR A 97 -1.15 -0.69 -0.24
C TYR A 97 -0.91 -2.21 -0.23
N PHE A 98 0.35 -2.62 -0.24
CA PHE A 98 0.73 -4.02 -0.12
C PHE A 98 0.25 -4.63 1.21
N PHE A 99 0.52 -3.96 2.34
CA PHE A 99 0.01 -4.37 3.65
C PHE A 99 -1.52 -4.32 3.74
N GLY A 100 -2.15 -3.32 3.14
CA GLY A 100 -3.60 -3.23 3.06
C GLY A 100 -4.22 -4.45 2.37
N SER A 101 -3.63 -4.92 1.28
CA SER A 101 -4.04 -6.13 0.58
C SER A 101 -3.95 -7.37 1.48
N ILE A 102 -2.84 -7.54 2.20
CA ILE A 102 -2.66 -8.64 3.16
C ILE A 102 -3.69 -8.55 4.30
N THR A 103 -3.94 -7.36 4.81
CA THR A 103 -4.92 -7.14 5.89
C THR A 103 -6.32 -7.61 5.48
N ILE A 104 -6.75 -7.36 4.25
CA ILE A 104 -8.01 -7.85 3.70
C ILE A 104 -8.04 -9.38 3.74
N ALA A 105 -6.98 -10.05 3.25
CA ALA A 105 -6.89 -11.51 3.28
C ALA A 105 -6.99 -12.09 4.70
N VAL A 106 -6.30 -11.46 5.67
CA VAL A 106 -6.35 -11.88 7.08
C VAL A 106 -7.78 -11.75 7.64
N ILE A 107 -8.44 -10.61 7.42
CA ILE A 107 -9.80 -10.37 7.92
C ILE A 107 -10.80 -11.39 7.34
N CYS A 108 -10.70 -11.68 6.06
CA CYS A 108 -11.62 -12.58 5.38
C CYS A 108 -11.37 -14.07 5.68
N SER A 109 -10.12 -14.47 5.96
CA SER A 109 -9.73 -15.85 6.17
C SER A 109 -10.02 -16.38 7.57
N VAL A 110 -10.03 -15.50 8.61
CA VAL A 110 -10.23 -15.92 10.00
C VAL A 110 -11.63 -16.47 10.23
N GLN A 111 -11.71 -17.76 10.55
CA GLN A 111 -12.98 -18.43 10.82
C GLN A 111 -13.55 -18.00 12.21
N GLY A 112 -14.85 -18.16 12.38
CA GLY A 112 -15.53 -17.78 13.63
C GLY A 112 -15.97 -16.31 13.72
N THR A 113 -15.46 -15.43 12.83
CA THR A 113 -15.89 -14.04 12.77
C THR A 113 -17.23 -13.91 12.04
N ALA A 114 -18.16 -13.14 12.60
CA ALA A 114 -19.47 -12.90 11.99
C ALA A 114 -19.34 -12.11 10.68
N LEU A 115 -20.03 -12.54 9.63
CA LEU A 115 -19.99 -11.88 8.31
C LEU A 115 -20.31 -10.38 8.35
N PRO A 116 -21.31 -9.90 9.12
CA PRO A 116 -21.59 -8.45 9.20
C PRO A 116 -20.39 -7.65 9.74
N LEU A 117 -19.65 -8.21 10.68
CA LEU A 117 -18.46 -7.57 11.23
C LEU A 117 -17.34 -7.47 10.18
N ILE A 118 -17.12 -8.54 9.40
CA ILE A 118 -16.17 -8.54 8.30
C ILE A 118 -16.51 -7.43 7.31
N VAL A 119 -17.76 -7.37 6.85
CA VAL A 119 -18.23 -6.36 5.90
C VAL A 119 -18.02 -4.95 6.45
N LEU A 120 -18.37 -4.72 7.73
CA LEU A 120 -18.19 -3.43 8.39
C LEU A 120 -16.72 -3.01 8.41
N VAL A 121 -15.82 -3.90 8.81
CA VAL A 121 -14.38 -3.60 8.90
C VAL A 121 -13.79 -3.34 7.51
N LEU A 122 -14.12 -4.16 6.51
CA LEU A 122 -13.69 -3.95 5.13
C LEU A 122 -14.17 -2.59 4.59
N LEU A 123 -15.42 -2.23 4.87
CA LEU A 123 -15.97 -0.94 4.47
C LEU A 123 -15.20 0.22 5.12
N VAL A 124 -14.92 0.13 6.41
CA VAL A 124 -14.12 1.16 7.13
C VAL A 124 -12.71 1.27 6.54
N VAL A 125 -12.04 0.15 6.27
CA VAL A 125 -10.69 0.14 5.68
C VAL A 125 -10.69 0.76 4.28
N LEU A 126 -11.60 0.31 3.41
CA LEU A 126 -11.67 0.82 2.03
C LEU A 126 -12.08 2.30 1.98
N LEU A 127 -13.03 2.70 2.83
CA LEU A 127 -13.45 4.10 2.93
C LEU A 127 -12.31 4.96 3.48
N GLY A 128 -11.58 4.49 4.47
CA GLY A 128 -10.41 5.15 5.02
C GLY A 128 -9.34 5.39 3.96
N VAL A 129 -9.00 4.36 3.18
CA VAL A 129 -8.05 4.49 2.07
C VAL A 129 -8.56 5.46 1.01
N TYR A 130 -9.83 5.34 0.62
CA TYR A 130 -10.45 6.23 -0.36
C TYR A 130 -10.38 7.71 0.07
N VAL A 131 -10.73 8.00 1.32
CA VAL A 131 -10.71 9.37 1.87
C VAL A 131 -9.28 9.88 1.97
N LEU A 132 -8.37 9.11 2.57
CA LEU A 132 -7.00 9.57 2.82
C LEU A 132 -6.17 9.68 1.54
N ASP A 133 -6.38 8.81 0.56
CA ASP A 133 -5.67 8.86 -0.73
C ASP A 133 -6.38 9.73 -1.79
N HIS A 134 -7.48 10.40 -1.43
CA HIS A 134 -8.20 11.23 -2.38
C HIS A 134 -7.38 12.48 -2.77
N PRO A 135 -7.24 12.79 -4.08
CA PRO A 135 -6.40 13.89 -4.57
C PRO A 135 -6.81 15.28 -4.06
N LEU A 136 -8.05 15.45 -3.60
CA LEU A 136 -8.53 16.70 -3.02
C LEU A 136 -8.06 16.89 -1.57
N ILE A 137 -7.78 15.82 -0.84
CA ILE A 137 -7.37 15.87 0.57
C ILE A 137 -5.85 15.97 0.67
N LEU A 138 -5.13 15.14 -0.07
CA LEU A 138 -3.69 15.21 -0.22
C LEU A 138 -3.38 15.72 -1.62
N GLN A 139 -3.20 17.04 -1.76
CA GLN A 139 -2.66 17.60 -2.98
C GLN A 139 -1.36 16.88 -3.30
N SER A 140 -1.30 16.26 -4.47
CA SER A 140 -0.13 15.48 -4.90
C SER A 140 1.04 16.43 -5.14
N ILE A 141 1.76 16.74 -4.07
CA ILE A 141 3.05 17.41 -4.17
C ILE A 141 4.03 16.34 -4.65
N SER A 142 4.33 16.36 -5.93
CA SER A 142 5.33 15.46 -6.48
C SER A 142 6.70 15.93 -6.02
N GLY A 143 7.42 15.10 -5.29
CA GLY A 143 8.82 15.32 -4.95
C GLY A 143 9.72 14.64 -5.98
N THR A 144 10.62 15.38 -6.59
CA THR A 144 11.66 14.82 -7.47
C THR A 144 13.03 15.10 -6.88
N LYS A 145 13.90 14.09 -6.86
CA LYS A 145 15.29 14.27 -6.49
C LYS A 145 16.03 14.87 -7.70
N LEU A 146 16.58 16.04 -7.51
CA LEU A 146 17.36 16.74 -8.50
C LEU A 146 18.81 16.82 -8.04
N SER A 147 19.74 16.55 -8.94
CA SER A 147 21.17 16.82 -8.74
C SER A 147 21.54 18.06 -9.55
N LEU A 148 22.08 19.07 -8.89
CA LEU A 148 22.63 20.24 -9.55
C LEU A 148 24.15 20.05 -9.69
N ASP A 149 24.64 20.19 -10.91
CA ASP A 149 26.06 19.98 -11.26
C ASP A 149 26.96 21.18 -10.88
N HIS A 150 26.37 22.27 -10.43
CA HIS A 150 27.11 23.45 -10.03
C HIS A 150 26.46 24.11 -8.82
N ILE A 151 27.25 24.36 -7.78
CA ILE A 151 26.82 25.03 -6.56
C ILE A 151 27.07 26.53 -6.70
N ASP A 152 25.99 27.26 -7.00
CA ASP A 152 26.03 28.74 -6.89
C ASP A 152 25.69 29.14 -5.45
N LYS A 153 26.72 29.67 -4.76
CA LYS A 153 26.60 30.13 -3.38
C LYS A 153 25.57 31.27 -3.22
N ALA A 154 25.42 32.11 -4.26
CA ALA A 154 24.44 33.20 -4.26
C ALA A 154 23.01 32.64 -4.33
N LEU A 155 22.76 31.60 -5.11
CA LEU A 155 21.46 30.94 -5.18
C LEU A 155 21.11 30.17 -3.91
N LEU A 156 22.10 29.60 -3.22
CA LEU A 156 21.86 28.92 -1.93
C LEU A 156 21.49 29.91 -0.82
N ALA A 157 21.99 31.16 -0.89
CA ALA A 157 21.71 32.19 0.09
C ALA A 157 20.33 32.84 -0.08
N ASP A 158 19.75 32.78 -1.30
CA ASP A 158 18.42 33.34 -1.60
C ASP A 158 17.41 32.24 -1.97
N PRO A 159 16.52 31.84 -1.02
CA PRO A 159 15.51 30.82 -1.27
C PRO A 159 14.50 31.19 -2.36
N ALA A 160 14.28 32.47 -2.62
CA ALA A 160 13.34 32.92 -3.63
C ALA A 160 13.95 32.81 -5.04
N ALA A 161 15.21 33.21 -5.18
CA ALA A 161 15.96 33.05 -6.42
C ALA A 161 16.12 31.56 -6.78
N MET A 162 16.45 30.71 -5.79
CA MET A 162 16.56 29.26 -6.00
C MET A 162 15.25 28.64 -6.52
N ARG A 163 14.10 29.00 -5.93
CA ARG A 163 12.79 28.50 -6.41
C ARG A 163 12.49 28.93 -7.83
N ARG A 164 12.81 30.18 -8.21
CA ARG A 164 12.61 30.66 -9.59
C ARG A 164 13.46 29.87 -10.57
N THR A 165 14.76 29.74 -10.29
CA THR A 165 15.70 28.98 -11.13
C THR A 165 15.27 27.51 -11.29
N LEU A 166 14.83 26.87 -10.20
CA LEU A 166 14.31 25.49 -10.24
C LEU A 166 13.03 25.41 -11.06
N SER A 167 12.12 26.39 -10.93
CA SER A 167 10.88 26.44 -11.71
C SER A 167 11.14 26.62 -13.20
N GLU A 168 12.08 27.47 -13.58
CA GLU A 168 12.48 27.69 -14.96
C GLU A 168 13.12 26.44 -15.57
N ARG A 169 14.04 25.79 -14.85
CA ARG A 169 14.73 24.58 -15.32
C ARG A 169 13.79 23.37 -15.47
N LEU A 170 12.83 23.21 -14.56
CA LEU A 170 11.91 22.09 -14.55
C LEU A 170 10.62 22.35 -15.36
N GLY A 171 10.36 23.61 -15.75
CA GLY A 171 9.12 23.98 -16.47
C GLY A 171 7.86 23.78 -15.62
N VAL A 172 7.98 23.76 -14.28
CA VAL A 172 6.88 23.54 -13.34
C VAL A 172 6.94 24.54 -12.18
N GLU A 173 5.81 24.79 -11.54
CA GLU A 173 5.77 25.66 -10.36
C GLU A 173 6.34 24.92 -9.14
N VAL A 174 7.53 25.31 -8.71
CA VAL A 174 8.17 24.76 -7.51
C VAL A 174 7.60 25.42 -6.27
N LEU A 175 6.98 24.61 -5.40
CA LEU A 175 6.38 25.06 -4.13
C LEU A 175 7.42 25.19 -3.01
N SER A 176 8.27 24.17 -2.90
CA SER A 176 9.33 24.12 -1.90
C SER A 176 10.48 23.22 -2.38
N TYR A 177 11.64 23.38 -1.77
CA TYR A 177 12.77 22.48 -1.98
C TYR A 177 13.47 22.19 -0.65
N GLN A 178 14.15 21.07 -0.57
CA GLN A 178 14.95 20.65 0.56
C GLN A 178 16.33 20.24 0.07
N VAL A 179 17.37 20.83 0.62
CA VAL A 179 18.75 20.42 0.35
C VAL A 179 19.02 19.14 1.14
N LEU A 180 19.31 18.05 0.43
CA LEU A 180 19.58 16.74 1.03
C LEU A 180 21.07 16.57 1.33
N GLN A 181 21.92 17.00 0.40
CA GLN A 181 23.37 16.85 0.48
C GLN A 181 24.05 17.91 -0.37
N ILE A 182 25.15 18.46 0.14
CA ILE A 182 26.04 19.33 -0.61
C ILE A 182 27.43 18.68 -0.56
N ASP A 183 27.99 18.43 -1.72
CA ASP A 183 29.36 17.96 -1.87
C ASP A 183 30.19 19.10 -2.48
N TYR A 184 31.06 19.68 -1.66
CA TYR A 184 31.93 20.79 -2.08
C TYR A 184 33.13 20.35 -2.90
N ILE A 185 33.43 19.04 -2.93
CA ILE A 185 34.58 18.50 -3.70
C ILE A 185 34.15 18.31 -5.15
N THR A 186 32.98 17.75 -5.37
CA THR A 186 32.42 17.49 -6.69
C THR A 186 31.51 18.62 -7.18
N GLU A 187 31.29 19.66 -6.39
CA GLU A 187 30.37 20.77 -6.65
C GLU A 187 28.93 20.35 -6.93
N LEU A 188 28.53 19.19 -6.37
CA LEU A 188 27.20 18.61 -6.53
C LEU A 188 26.28 18.97 -5.37
N ALA A 189 25.09 19.47 -5.67
CA ALA A 189 24.02 19.61 -4.69
C ALA A 189 22.84 18.68 -5.02
N ARG A 190 22.46 17.83 -4.07
CA ARG A 190 21.27 17.00 -4.18
C ARG A 190 20.12 17.68 -3.46
N LEU A 191 19.05 17.91 -4.20
CA LEU A 191 17.84 18.58 -3.73
C LEU A 191 16.65 17.66 -3.88
N ASN A 192 15.72 17.74 -2.93
CA ASN A 192 14.37 17.22 -3.11
C ASN A 192 13.46 18.40 -3.43
N VAL A 193 12.91 18.43 -4.63
CA VAL A 193 12.11 19.55 -5.13
C VAL A 193 10.66 19.14 -5.17
N TYR A 194 9.79 19.91 -4.52
CA TYR A 194 8.36 19.69 -4.43
C TYR A 194 7.64 20.67 -5.35
N PHE A 195 6.87 20.14 -6.28
CA PHE A 195 6.13 20.94 -7.26
C PHE A 195 4.69 20.44 -7.42
N ARG A 196 3.84 21.33 -7.89
CA ARG A 196 2.45 20.98 -8.21
C ARG A 196 2.40 20.42 -9.63
N LYS A 197 1.94 19.17 -9.77
CA LYS A 197 1.67 18.59 -11.08
C LYS A 197 0.36 19.19 -11.59
N ARG A 198 0.40 19.87 -12.73
CA ARG A 198 -0.81 20.32 -13.46
C ARG A 198 -1.61 19.18 -14.01
#